data_6828073f22b6fb691c0f1d0c1bc6a0af
#
_entry.id   6828073f22b6fb691c0f1d0c1bc6a0af
#
_cell.length_a   1.000
_cell.length_b   1.000
_cell.length_c   1.000
_cell.angle_alpha   90.00
_cell.angle_beta   90.00
_cell.angle_gamma   90.00
#
_symmetry.space_group_name_H-M   'P 1'
#
loop_
_entity.id
_entity.type
_entity.pdbx_description
1 polymer ?
#
loop_
_entity_poly.entity_id
_entity_poly.type
_entity_poly.pdbx_seq_one_letter_code
_entity_poly.pdbx_strand_id
1 'polypeptide(L)'
;METRPLFIPVILGTARKGRASENVAKFVFGEVQKREGLETELIDILNLDFPNNDAGEALKHPQFSETVARADGLILVVPEYNHGYPGLLKHVLDSNLKEYIHKAVGVCGVSAGGFGGTRVIQNLLPVLRELGLVTIFWDGNFSGAQGLFDENGSIKDRTTHEKRMDKFLGELI
;
A
#
# COMPACT_ATOMS: atom_id res chain seq x y z
N MET A 1 -18.08 19.29 -17.24
CA MET A 1 -16.70 19.43 -16.71
C MET A 1 -16.06 18.07 -16.84
N GLU A 2 -15.01 17.93 -17.63
CA GLU A 2 -14.21 16.70 -17.61
C GLU A 2 -13.55 16.63 -16.24
N THR A 3 -13.90 15.62 -15.46
CA THR A 3 -13.21 15.33 -14.18
C THR A 3 -11.90 14.65 -14.51
N ARG A 4 -10.79 15.16 -13.96
CA ARG A 4 -9.50 14.47 -14.09
C ARG A 4 -9.58 13.06 -13.46
N PRO A 5 -8.80 12.10 -13.95
CA PRO A 5 -8.68 10.82 -13.26
C PRO A 5 -8.23 10.98 -11.80
N LEU A 6 -8.73 10.14 -10.90
CA LEU A 6 -8.24 10.08 -9.53
C LEU A 6 -6.87 9.40 -9.51
N PHE A 7 -5.90 9.99 -8.83
CA PHE A 7 -4.57 9.43 -8.69
C PHE A 7 -4.42 8.65 -7.38
N ILE A 8 -4.29 7.33 -7.48
CA ILE A 8 -4.22 6.40 -6.36
C ILE A 8 -2.92 5.58 -6.44
N PRO A 9 -1.79 6.05 -5.89
CA PRO A 9 -0.55 5.30 -5.89
C PRO A 9 -0.62 4.07 -4.98
N VAL A 10 0.06 2.99 -5.40
CA VAL A 10 0.25 1.76 -4.64
C VAL A 10 1.66 1.77 -4.05
N ILE A 11 1.75 1.69 -2.72
CA ILE A 11 3.02 1.74 -1.99
C ILE A 11 3.38 0.34 -1.49
N LEU A 12 4.48 -0.23 -1.98
CA LEU A 12 5.05 -1.47 -1.48
C LEU A 12 5.88 -1.20 -0.22
N GLY A 13 5.32 -1.54 0.94
CA GLY A 13 5.78 -1.14 2.27
C GLY A 13 6.94 -1.97 2.83
N THR A 14 7.86 -2.50 2.02
CA THR A 14 9.04 -3.23 2.50
C THR A 14 10.18 -3.22 1.51
N ALA A 15 11.42 -3.16 2.02
CA ALA A 15 12.66 -3.23 1.23
C ALA A 15 13.36 -4.60 1.32
N ARG A 16 12.75 -5.61 1.97
CA ARG A 16 13.38 -6.92 2.17
C ARG A 16 13.59 -7.63 0.83
N LYS A 17 14.79 -8.19 0.60
CA LYS A 17 15.09 -9.03 -0.57
C LYS A 17 14.22 -10.30 -0.57
N GLY A 18 13.73 -10.72 -1.74
CA GLY A 18 12.90 -11.91 -1.89
C GLY A 18 11.52 -11.80 -1.23
N ARG A 19 10.99 -10.61 -1.08
CA ARG A 19 9.68 -10.32 -0.48
C ARG A 19 8.52 -10.79 -1.36
N ALA A 20 7.70 -11.71 -0.85
CA ALA A 20 6.50 -12.17 -1.57
C ALA A 20 5.45 -11.06 -1.79
N SER A 21 5.48 -10.01 -0.97
CA SER A 21 4.61 -8.83 -1.10
C SER A 21 4.83 -8.02 -2.38
N GLU A 22 5.96 -8.20 -3.07
CA GLU A 22 6.20 -7.55 -4.36
C GLU A 22 5.21 -8.03 -5.43
N ASN A 23 4.96 -9.34 -5.51
CA ASN A 23 3.98 -9.88 -6.45
C ASN A 23 2.56 -9.43 -6.10
N VAL A 24 2.24 -9.33 -4.80
CA VAL A 24 0.96 -8.77 -4.35
C VAL A 24 0.81 -7.31 -4.77
N ALA A 25 1.85 -6.50 -4.57
CA ALA A 25 1.83 -5.09 -4.99
C ALA A 25 1.65 -4.93 -6.50
N LYS A 26 2.33 -5.76 -7.31
CA LYS A 26 2.15 -5.78 -8.77
C LYS A 26 0.73 -6.21 -9.17
N PHE A 27 0.15 -7.18 -8.49
CA PHE A 27 -1.24 -7.59 -8.72
C PHE A 27 -2.20 -6.44 -8.38
N VAL A 28 -2.10 -5.85 -7.19
CA VAL A 28 -2.95 -4.73 -6.76
C VAL A 28 -2.81 -3.54 -7.73
N PHE A 29 -1.59 -3.19 -8.10
CA PHE A 29 -1.31 -2.14 -9.07
C PHE A 29 -2.00 -2.42 -10.42
N GLY A 30 -1.91 -3.66 -10.93
CA GLY A 30 -2.60 -4.05 -12.16
C GLY A 30 -4.12 -3.98 -12.06
N GLU A 31 -4.71 -4.25 -10.89
CA GLU A 31 -6.15 -4.12 -10.67
C GLU A 31 -6.59 -2.65 -10.64
N VAL A 32 -5.77 -1.75 -10.07
CA VAL A 32 -6.03 -0.30 -10.14
C VAL A 32 -5.97 0.21 -11.59
N GLN A 33 -4.94 -0.21 -12.34
CA GLN A 33 -4.77 0.20 -13.75
C GLN A 33 -5.94 -0.17 -14.66
N LYS A 34 -6.69 -1.23 -14.34
CA LYS A 34 -7.87 -1.65 -15.12
C LYS A 34 -9.08 -0.77 -14.89
N ARG A 35 -9.07 0.07 -13.86
CA ARG A 35 -10.23 0.91 -13.52
C ARG A 35 -10.24 2.18 -14.35
N GLU A 36 -11.32 2.37 -15.07
CA GLU A 36 -11.56 3.63 -15.79
C GLU A 36 -11.64 4.80 -14.81
N GLY A 37 -11.05 5.92 -15.18
CA GLY A 37 -11.01 7.13 -14.35
C GLY A 37 -9.97 7.11 -13.23
N LEU A 38 -9.08 6.10 -13.18
CA LEU A 38 -7.97 6.05 -12.23
C LEU A 38 -6.61 6.20 -12.93
N GLU A 39 -5.73 6.92 -12.26
CA GLU A 39 -4.28 6.91 -12.49
C GLU A 39 -3.58 6.29 -11.29
N THR A 40 -2.49 5.58 -11.52
CA THR A 40 -1.72 4.94 -10.46
C THR A 40 -0.24 4.85 -10.80
N GLU A 41 0.59 4.80 -9.78
CA GLU A 41 1.99 4.40 -9.88
C GLU A 41 2.32 3.41 -8.76
N LEU A 42 3.30 2.55 -9.01
CA LEU A 42 3.82 1.62 -7.99
C LEU A 42 5.07 2.22 -7.37
N ILE A 43 4.96 2.61 -6.10
CA ILE A 43 6.08 3.12 -5.30
C ILE A 43 6.69 1.97 -4.51
N ASP A 44 7.92 1.63 -4.83
CA ASP A 44 8.70 0.67 -4.06
C ASP A 44 9.63 1.42 -3.10
N ILE A 45 9.36 1.32 -1.79
CA ILE A 45 10.17 2.02 -0.78
C ILE A 45 11.64 1.56 -0.74
N LEU A 46 11.97 0.42 -1.36
CA LEU A 46 13.35 -0.02 -1.54
C LEU A 46 14.18 0.97 -2.38
N ASN A 47 13.53 1.65 -3.31
CA ASN A 47 14.18 2.55 -4.28
C ASN A 47 14.22 4.01 -3.78
N LEU A 48 13.73 4.26 -2.57
CA LEU A 48 13.73 5.58 -1.95
C LEU A 48 14.85 5.66 -0.91
N ASP A 49 15.68 6.69 -1.05
CA ASP A 49 16.76 6.97 -0.09
C ASP A 49 16.27 7.98 0.94
N PHE A 50 16.04 7.48 2.17
CA PHE A 50 15.65 8.31 3.32
C PHE A 50 16.81 8.43 4.30
N PRO A 51 17.09 9.65 4.81
CA PRO A 51 18.06 9.83 5.88
C PRO A 51 17.64 9.05 7.14
N ASN A 52 18.55 8.35 7.78
CA ASN A 52 18.26 7.52 8.96
C ASN A 52 18.29 8.29 10.29
N ASN A 53 18.79 9.52 10.28
CA ASN A 53 19.14 10.32 11.47
C ASN A 53 18.51 11.71 11.45
N ASP A 54 17.63 12.00 10.50
CA ASP A 54 16.93 13.28 10.38
C ASP A 54 15.48 13.20 10.86
N ALA A 55 14.85 14.35 11.01
CA ALA A 55 13.46 14.50 11.41
C ALA A 55 12.80 15.70 10.73
N GLY A 56 11.47 15.71 10.68
CA GLY A 56 10.70 16.79 10.10
C GLY A 56 10.98 16.99 8.61
N GLU A 57 11.16 18.23 8.19
CA GLU A 57 11.38 18.57 6.77
C GLU A 57 12.66 17.95 6.19
N ALA A 58 13.71 17.74 7.00
CA ALA A 58 14.95 17.10 6.55
C ALA A 58 14.79 15.61 6.24
N LEU A 59 13.74 14.97 6.76
CA LEU A 59 13.40 13.58 6.49
C LEU A 59 12.67 13.41 5.15
N LYS A 60 12.08 14.46 4.59
CA LYS A 60 11.27 14.38 3.37
C LYS A 60 12.07 13.92 2.17
N HIS A 61 11.54 12.92 1.47
CA HIS A 61 12.02 12.53 0.14
C HIS A 61 11.21 13.30 -0.91
N PRO A 62 11.83 14.18 -1.73
CA PRO A 62 11.09 15.10 -2.60
C PRO A 62 10.08 14.40 -3.51
N GLN A 63 10.50 13.36 -4.23
CA GLN A 63 9.63 12.61 -5.15
C GLN A 63 8.46 11.93 -4.40
N PHE A 64 8.73 11.30 -3.25
CA PHE A 64 7.68 10.65 -2.46
C PHE A 64 6.67 11.67 -1.93
N SER A 65 7.15 12.79 -1.39
CA SER A 65 6.30 13.87 -0.88
C SER A 65 5.43 14.49 -1.99
N GLU A 66 5.98 14.69 -3.18
CA GLU A 66 5.23 15.18 -4.34
C GLU A 66 4.14 14.18 -4.75
N THR A 67 4.48 12.89 -4.86
CA THR A 67 3.51 11.85 -5.20
C THR A 67 2.38 11.78 -4.18
N VAL A 68 2.71 11.77 -2.88
CA VAL A 68 1.70 11.74 -1.80
C VAL A 68 0.85 13.01 -1.81
N ALA A 69 1.44 14.19 -2.03
CA ALA A 69 0.70 15.45 -2.09
C ALA A 69 -0.33 15.45 -3.24
N ARG A 70 0.05 14.93 -4.41
CA ARG A 70 -0.82 14.82 -5.60
C ARG A 70 -1.92 13.76 -5.45
N ALA A 71 -1.69 12.71 -4.65
CA ALA A 71 -2.61 11.58 -4.51
C ALA A 71 -4.00 12.00 -3.99
N ASP A 72 -5.05 11.41 -4.53
CA ASP A 72 -6.43 11.53 -4.04
C ASP A 72 -6.73 10.51 -2.93
N GLY A 73 -6.05 9.36 -2.96
CA GLY A 73 -6.05 8.32 -1.95
C GLY A 73 -4.79 7.47 -2.08
N LEU A 74 -4.60 6.48 -1.22
CA LEU A 74 -3.40 5.65 -1.17
C LEU A 74 -3.76 4.18 -1.00
N ILE A 75 -2.95 3.27 -1.55
CA ILE A 75 -2.99 1.85 -1.23
C ILE A 75 -1.64 1.43 -0.65
N LEU A 76 -1.65 0.85 0.55
CA LEU A 76 -0.46 0.32 1.19
C LEU A 76 -0.44 -1.20 1.10
N VAL A 77 0.59 -1.79 0.51
CA VAL A 77 0.81 -3.24 0.49
C VAL A 77 1.90 -3.58 1.51
N VAL A 78 1.51 -4.20 2.62
CA VAL A 78 2.33 -4.30 3.83
C VAL A 78 2.51 -5.75 4.27
N PRO A 79 3.74 -6.30 4.28
CA PRO A 79 3.98 -7.63 4.85
C PRO A 79 3.92 -7.60 6.37
N GLU A 80 3.39 -8.69 6.94
CA GLU A 80 3.41 -8.91 8.39
C GLU A 80 4.76 -9.48 8.83
N TYR A 81 5.50 -8.73 9.63
CA TYR A 81 6.75 -9.15 10.26
C TYR A 81 6.57 -9.15 11.78
N ASN A 82 6.60 -10.34 12.40
CA ASN A 82 6.44 -10.47 13.86
C ASN A 82 5.19 -9.74 14.37
N HIS A 83 4.06 -9.91 13.69
CA HIS A 83 2.77 -9.27 13.95
C HIS A 83 2.71 -7.75 13.72
N GLY A 84 3.78 -7.13 13.29
CA GLY A 84 3.86 -5.70 13.01
C GLY A 84 4.20 -5.38 11.55
N TYR A 85 4.29 -4.11 11.25
CA TYR A 85 4.71 -3.57 9.96
C TYR A 85 6.24 -3.37 9.92
N PRO A 86 6.87 -3.33 8.72
CA PRO A 86 8.28 -3.05 8.58
C PRO A 86 8.67 -1.67 9.14
N GLY A 87 9.78 -1.59 9.89
CA GLY A 87 10.25 -0.32 10.46
C GLY A 87 10.54 0.74 9.39
N LEU A 88 11.06 0.34 8.23
CA LEU A 88 11.28 1.26 7.11
C LEU A 88 9.96 1.87 6.61
N LEU A 89 8.85 1.11 6.58
CA LEU A 89 7.54 1.69 6.23
C LEU A 89 7.15 2.80 7.21
N LYS A 90 7.35 2.57 8.52
CA LYS A 90 7.04 3.60 9.53
C LYS A 90 7.88 4.85 9.29
N HIS A 91 9.16 4.69 9.02
CA HIS A 91 10.08 5.79 8.72
C HIS A 91 9.65 6.59 7.48
N VAL A 92 9.26 5.89 6.39
CA VAL A 92 8.73 6.51 5.17
C VAL A 92 7.43 7.27 5.44
N LEU A 93 6.50 6.68 6.20
CA LEU A 93 5.23 7.32 6.53
C LEU A 93 5.44 8.58 7.39
N ASP A 94 6.39 8.55 8.33
CA ASP A 94 6.70 9.69 9.21
C ASP A 94 7.38 10.86 8.50
N SER A 95 7.82 10.68 7.25
CA SER A 95 8.43 11.76 6.46
C SER A 95 7.46 12.83 6.00
N ASN A 96 6.15 12.56 6.07
CA ASN A 96 5.10 13.49 5.65
C ASN A 96 3.98 13.52 6.71
N LEU A 97 3.21 14.59 6.75
CA LEU A 97 2.03 14.73 7.61
C LEU A 97 0.91 15.47 6.88
N LYS A 98 1.15 16.71 6.49
CA LYS A 98 0.13 17.56 5.85
C LYS A 98 -0.36 16.97 4.53
N GLU A 99 0.51 16.26 3.84
CA GLU A 99 0.28 15.63 2.56
C GLU A 99 -0.72 14.46 2.65
N TYR A 100 -0.90 13.87 3.84
CA TYR A 100 -1.83 12.75 4.09
C TYR A 100 -3.22 13.18 4.54
N ILE A 101 -3.35 14.32 5.19
CA ILE A 101 -4.58 14.70 5.90
C ILE A 101 -5.81 14.63 5.00
N HIS A 102 -6.84 13.90 5.48
CA HIS A 102 -8.14 13.67 4.85
C HIS A 102 -8.11 12.79 3.57
N LYS A 103 -6.99 12.15 3.22
CA LYS A 103 -6.96 11.22 2.10
C LYS A 103 -7.44 9.84 2.53
N ALA A 104 -8.21 9.19 1.66
CA ALA A 104 -8.59 7.80 1.85
C ALA A 104 -7.37 6.88 1.73
N VAL A 105 -7.32 5.83 2.55
CA VAL A 105 -6.27 4.81 2.47
C VAL A 105 -6.84 3.41 2.61
N GLY A 106 -6.49 2.53 1.67
CA GLY A 106 -6.74 1.11 1.75
C GLY A 106 -5.46 0.35 2.11
N VAL A 107 -5.57 -0.69 2.92
CA VAL A 107 -4.42 -1.50 3.35
C VAL A 107 -4.55 -2.94 2.85
N CYS A 108 -3.53 -3.41 2.15
CA CYS A 108 -3.36 -4.78 1.71
C CYS A 108 -2.30 -5.46 2.60
N GLY A 109 -2.75 -6.29 3.54
CA GLY A 109 -1.87 -7.07 4.39
C GLY A 109 -1.40 -8.35 3.69
N VAL A 110 -0.14 -8.72 3.90
CA VAL A 110 0.49 -9.88 3.29
C VAL A 110 1.17 -10.73 4.36
N SER A 111 0.86 -12.03 4.42
CA SER A 111 1.53 -12.94 5.35
C SER A 111 1.87 -14.29 4.74
N ALA A 112 2.91 -14.95 5.26
CA ALA A 112 3.25 -16.32 4.91
C ALA A 112 2.21 -17.32 5.48
N GLY A 113 1.60 -16.99 6.63
CA GLY A 113 0.55 -17.78 7.30
C GLY A 113 -0.85 -17.48 6.78
N GLY A 114 -1.86 -18.11 7.42
CA GLY A 114 -3.27 -18.07 7.01
C GLY A 114 -4.02 -16.77 7.31
N PHE A 115 -3.45 -15.82 8.07
CA PHE A 115 -4.16 -14.63 8.52
C PHE A 115 -4.12 -13.45 7.52
N GLY A 116 -3.40 -13.58 6.40
CA GLY A 116 -3.38 -12.56 5.34
C GLY A 116 -2.93 -11.18 5.78
N GLY A 117 -2.09 -11.09 6.83
CA GLY A 117 -1.60 -9.81 7.33
C GLY A 117 -2.62 -9.04 8.20
N THR A 118 -3.66 -9.67 8.72
CA THR A 118 -4.66 -8.99 9.58
C THR A 118 -4.00 -8.27 10.76
N ARG A 119 -2.97 -8.86 11.38
CA ARG A 119 -2.31 -8.24 12.54
C ARG A 119 -1.50 -7.00 12.17
N VAL A 120 -0.82 -7.02 11.03
CA VAL A 120 -0.11 -5.83 10.57
C VAL A 120 -1.06 -4.70 10.24
N ILE A 121 -2.22 -5.01 9.64
CA ILE A 121 -3.27 -4.01 9.38
C ILE A 121 -3.71 -3.38 10.70
N GLN A 122 -4.13 -4.19 11.67
CA GLN A 122 -4.58 -3.70 12.99
C GLN A 122 -3.53 -2.83 13.70
N ASN A 123 -2.25 -3.20 13.63
CA ASN A 123 -1.18 -2.41 14.22
C ASN A 123 -0.87 -1.11 13.45
N LEU A 124 -1.22 -1.05 12.17
CA LEU A 124 -0.99 0.14 11.35
C LEU A 124 -2.11 1.19 11.50
N LEU A 125 -3.34 0.78 11.80
CA LEU A 125 -4.48 1.69 11.91
C LEU A 125 -4.25 2.90 12.81
N PRO A 126 -3.67 2.78 14.03
CA PRO A 126 -3.38 3.94 14.88
C PRO A 126 -2.41 4.93 14.23
N VAL A 127 -1.43 4.43 13.48
CA VAL A 127 -0.45 5.26 12.75
C VAL A 127 -1.13 6.04 11.64
N LEU A 128 -1.95 5.36 10.83
CA LEU A 128 -2.67 5.98 9.71
C LEU A 128 -3.63 7.06 10.21
N ARG A 129 -4.32 6.79 11.34
CA ARG A 129 -5.20 7.76 11.98
C ARG A 129 -4.44 9.00 12.44
N GLU A 130 -3.27 8.84 13.09
CA GLU A 130 -2.45 9.96 13.55
C GLU A 130 -1.92 10.81 12.40
N LEU A 131 -1.63 10.18 11.25
CA LEU A 131 -1.27 10.86 10.01
C LEU A 131 -2.44 11.57 9.32
N GLY A 132 -3.66 11.47 9.86
CA GLY A 132 -4.87 12.09 9.31
C GLY A 132 -5.45 11.36 8.10
N LEU A 133 -4.98 10.14 7.82
CA LEU A 133 -5.54 9.27 6.78
C LEU A 133 -6.87 8.66 7.22
N VAL A 134 -7.80 8.52 6.27
CA VAL A 134 -9.12 7.91 6.48
C VAL A 134 -9.08 6.49 5.93
N THR A 135 -9.02 5.49 6.81
CA THR A 135 -8.99 4.08 6.40
C THR A 135 -10.36 3.63 5.90
N ILE A 136 -10.38 2.90 4.78
CA ILE A 136 -11.58 2.24 4.31
C ILE A 136 -11.92 1.02 5.16
N PHE A 137 -13.15 0.51 5.07
CA PHE A 137 -13.62 -0.62 5.87
C PHE A 137 -13.04 -1.96 5.38
N TRP A 138 -12.93 -2.16 4.05
CA TRP A 138 -12.44 -3.42 3.50
C TRP A 138 -10.92 -3.49 3.46
N ASP A 139 -10.38 -4.55 4.07
CA ASP A 139 -8.95 -4.87 4.01
C ASP A 139 -8.65 -5.79 2.82
N GLY A 140 -7.49 -5.60 2.19
CA GLY A 140 -6.91 -6.56 1.25
C GLY A 140 -6.09 -7.62 1.99
N ASN A 141 -6.61 -8.84 2.20
CA ASN A 141 -5.87 -9.88 2.91
C ASN A 141 -5.28 -10.92 1.96
N PHE A 142 -3.95 -11.06 1.95
CA PHE A 142 -3.20 -11.99 1.13
C PHE A 142 -2.45 -13.01 2.00
N SER A 143 -3.07 -14.17 2.22
CA SER A 143 -2.51 -15.27 3.02
C SER A 143 -1.70 -16.24 2.16
N GLY A 144 -0.78 -16.99 2.80
CA GLY A 144 0.04 -17.97 2.10
C GLY A 144 0.91 -17.39 0.99
N ALA A 145 1.41 -16.18 1.17
CA ALA A 145 2.00 -15.35 0.13
C ALA A 145 3.09 -16.02 -0.72
N GLN A 146 3.85 -16.97 -0.14
CA GLN A 146 4.90 -17.71 -0.86
C GLN A 146 4.34 -18.67 -1.93
N GLY A 147 3.11 -19.19 -1.74
CA GLY A 147 2.46 -20.11 -2.67
C GLY A 147 1.30 -19.48 -3.47
N LEU A 148 1.07 -18.18 -3.27
CA LEU A 148 -0.07 -17.46 -3.84
C LEU A 148 0.05 -17.21 -5.35
N PHE A 149 1.27 -17.11 -5.86
CA PHE A 149 1.57 -16.88 -7.27
C PHE A 149 2.18 -18.13 -7.89
N ASP A 150 2.00 -18.30 -9.18
CA ASP A 150 2.67 -19.32 -9.99
C ASP A 150 4.08 -18.85 -10.45
N GLU A 151 4.77 -19.69 -11.20
CA GLU A 151 6.12 -19.42 -11.71
C GLU A 151 6.16 -18.25 -12.71
N ASN A 152 5.02 -17.91 -13.31
CA ASN A 152 4.87 -16.79 -14.23
C ASN A 152 4.47 -15.48 -13.52
N GLY A 153 4.34 -15.50 -12.20
CA GLY A 153 3.90 -14.36 -11.41
C GLY A 153 2.39 -14.09 -11.47
N SER A 154 1.60 -15.02 -11.96
CA SER A 154 0.13 -14.92 -11.97
C SER A 154 -0.46 -15.40 -10.66
N ILE A 155 -1.42 -14.63 -10.11
CA ILE A 155 -2.08 -15.01 -8.86
C ILE A 155 -2.98 -16.22 -9.07
N LYS A 156 -2.85 -17.22 -8.22
CA LYS A 156 -3.75 -18.38 -8.18
C LYS A 156 -5.13 -17.96 -7.67
N ASP A 157 -6.18 -18.67 -8.10
CA ASP A 157 -7.57 -18.30 -7.80
C ASP A 157 -7.86 -16.81 -8.10
N ARG A 158 -7.44 -16.39 -9.28
CA ARG A 158 -7.53 -15.01 -9.77
C ARG A 158 -8.92 -14.43 -9.59
N THR A 159 -9.96 -15.21 -9.92
CA THR A 159 -11.35 -14.74 -9.85
C THR A 159 -11.76 -14.32 -8.44
N THR A 160 -11.34 -15.06 -7.42
CA THR A 160 -11.63 -14.70 -6.01
C THR A 160 -10.90 -13.43 -5.61
N HIS A 161 -9.63 -13.29 -6.01
CA HIS A 161 -8.84 -12.11 -5.68
C HIS A 161 -9.32 -10.87 -6.42
N GLU A 162 -9.70 -10.96 -7.69
CA GLU A 162 -10.30 -9.87 -8.46
C GLU A 162 -11.60 -9.38 -7.81
N LYS A 163 -12.51 -10.29 -7.42
CA LYS A 163 -13.76 -9.92 -6.71
C LYS A 163 -13.51 -9.21 -5.38
N ARG A 164 -12.47 -9.61 -4.64
CA ARG A 164 -12.07 -8.93 -3.40
C ARG A 164 -11.54 -7.53 -3.68
N MET A 165 -10.69 -7.40 -4.71
CA MET A 165 -10.17 -6.10 -5.13
C MET A 165 -11.27 -5.19 -5.68
N ASP A 166 -12.31 -5.73 -6.32
CA ASP A 166 -13.47 -4.95 -6.74
C ASP A 166 -14.17 -4.27 -5.56
N LYS A 167 -14.39 -5.01 -4.46
CA LYS A 167 -14.97 -4.42 -3.24
C LYS A 167 -14.06 -3.38 -2.61
N PHE A 168 -12.77 -3.73 -2.48
CA PHE A 168 -11.75 -2.87 -1.90
C PHE A 168 -11.62 -1.54 -2.66
N LEU A 169 -11.49 -1.60 -3.99
CA LEU A 169 -11.38 -0.40 -4.83
C LEU A 169 -12.69 0.38 -4.91
N GLY A 170 -13.83 -0.32 -4.93
CA GLY A 170 -15.15 0.34 -4.95
C GLY A 170 -15.47 1.13 -3.68
N GLU A 171 -14.77 0.86 -2.58
CA GLU A 171 -14.91 1.64 -1.34
C GLU A 171 -13.86 2.76 -1.24
N LEU A 172 -12.69 2.57 -1.87
CA LEU A 172 -11.62 3.55 -1.85
C LEU A 172 -11.90 4.77 -2.75
N ILE A 173 -12.71 4.55 -3.81
CA ILE A 173 -13.06 5.52 -4.85
C ILE A 173 -14.44 6.12 -4.57
#